data_7f059bf1b3fe372340f8756539e3541d
#
_entry.id   7f059bf1b3fe372340f8756539e3541d
#
_cell.length_a   1.000
_cell.length_b   1.000
_cell.length_c   1.000
_cell.angle_alpha   90.00
_cell.angle_beta   90.00
_cell.angle_gamma   90.00
#
_symmetry.space_group_name_H-M   'P 1'
#
loop_
_entity.id
_entity.type
_entity.pdbx_description
1 polymer ?
#
loop_
_entity_poly.entity_id
_entity_poly.type
_entity_poly.pdbx_seq_one_letter_code
_entity_poly.pdbx_strand_id
1 'polypeptide(L)'
;MKTKSATVALALSLSLATGHAMAQAFPDKPVTIVVPYSPGGGSDNVSRAVSKHLAEKWRQPVVVENLPGADGLIGTRRVMKSAPDGYTLLVSIPAIAIFKYTNKNLDVDPLTVLTPVSMLASGPTAMVVKGKTEIQTIADLKRVCAQSSAKCSWASGEPFTLMAGSGLVSSLGLFEQMANVRYNGTSAAVADVIGGHITLLVTGISSVIPHHKSGALRILAVSTSGRLPAIPDVPTYAEAGMGEVEFTNNWYGVFAPNGTPDAVKKVIAEGIASAAKDPAVNQVLGPLLLTPVGSSTADFTATLARDQKTVERLASKLPADK
;
A
#
# COMPACT_ATOMS: atom_id res chain seq x y z
N MET A 1 21.21 -73.55 -26.94
CA MET A 1 20.45 -73.01 -25.87
C MET A 1 21.30 -71.96 -25.08
N LYS A 2 21.64 -70.80 -25.66
CA LYS A 2 22.40 -69.70 -24.96
C LYS A 2 22.08 -68.33 -25.54
N THR A 3 20.80 -67.89 -25.65
CA THR A 3 20.45 -66.56 -26.20
C THR A 3 19.26 -65.92 -25.53
N LYS A 4 18.83 -66.30 -24.33
CA LYS A 4 17.68 -65.73 -23.66
C LYS A 4 18.02 -64.90 -22.40
N SER A 5 19.28 -64.79 -21.98
CA SER A 5 19.67 -64.10 -20.73
C SER A 5 20.14 -62.62 -20.87
N ALA A 6 20.41 -62.16 -22.10
CA ALA A 6 20.95 -60.83 -22.35
C ALA A 6 19.89 -59.74 -22.45
N THR A 7 18.62 -60.11 -22.76
CA THR A 7 17.54 -59.10 -22.99
C THR A 7 16.87 -58.63 -21.70
N VAL A 8 16.96 -59.35 -20.60
CA VAL A 8 16.35 -58.98 -19.32
C VAL A 8 17.20 -57.98 -18.52
N ALA A 9 18.53 -57.97 -18.71
CA ALA A 9 19.42 -57.06 -18.00
C ALA A 9 19.37 -55.61 -18.53
N LEU A 10 18.95 -55.40 -19.79
CA LEU A 10 18.86 -54.05 -20.40
C LEU A 10 17.55 -53.34 -20.05
N ALA A 11 16.50 -54.06 -19.67
CA ALA A 11 15.22 -53.50 -19.29
C ALA A 11 15.19 -52.97 -17.83
N LEU A 12 16.10 -53.45 -16.96
CA LEU A 12 16.17 -53.04 -15.55
C LEU A 12 17.01 -51.79 -15.32
N SER A 13 17.85 -51.38 -16.26
CA SER A 13 18.70 -50.19 -16.17
C SER A 13 18.00 -48.89 -16.64
N LEU A 14 16.82 -48.99 -17.28
CA LEU A 14 16.08 -47.81 -17.76
C LEU A 14 15.05 -47.26 -16.74
N SER A 15 14.84 -47.95 -15.61
CA SER A 15 13.83 -47.58 -14.61
C SER A 15 14.37 -46.72 -13.45
N LEU A 16 15.67 -46.41 -13.42
CA LEU A 16 16.29 -45.63 -12.34
C LEU A 16 16.61 -44.16 -12.70
N ALA A 17 16.24 -43.73 -13.90
CA ALA A 17 16.35 -42.31 -14.28
C ALA A 17 15.05 -41.52 -14.05
N THR A 18 14.26 -41.86 -13.03
CA THR A 18 13.31 -40.89 -12.47
C THR A 18 14.15 -39.82 -11.76
N GLY A 19 14.66 -38.90 -12.57
CA GLY A 19 15.28 -37.70 -12.07
C GLY A 19 14.31 -37.07 -11.05
N HIS A 20 14.72 -37.04 -9.81
CA HIS A 20 14.16 -36.14 -8.84
C HIS A 20 14.34 -34.74 -9.46
N ALA A 21 13.32 -34.22 -10.12
CA ALA A 21 13.24 -32.78 -10.34
C ALA A 21 13.29 -32.19 -8.95
N MET A 22 14.50 -31.89 -8.48
CA MET A 22 14.72 -31.07 -7.31
C MET A 22 13.92 -29.81 -7.62
N ALA A 23 12.77 -29.67 -6.99
CA ALA A 23 12.01 -28.43 -7.07
C ALA A 23 13.01 -27.33 -6.72
N GLN A 24 13.40 -26.57 -7.75
CA GLN A 24 14.42 -25.53 -7.61
C GLN A 24 13.98 -24.63 -6.48
N ALA A 25 14.80 -24.51 -5.43
CA ALA A 25 14.41 -23.81 -4.21
C ALA A 25 14.17 -22.34 -4.55
N PHE A 26 12.92 -21.87 -4.42
CA PHE A 26 12.59 -20.46 -4.63
C PHE A 26 13.11 -19.61 -3.44
N PRO A 27 13.71 -18.43 -3.71
CA PRO A 27 14.16 -17.93 -5.01
C PRO A 27 15.60 -18.41 -5.33
N ASP A 28 15.87 -18.69 -6.60
CA ASP A 28 17.20 -19.03 -7.14
C ASP A 28 17.79 -17.93 -8.05
N LYS A 29 17.02 -16.87 -8.29
CA LYS A 29 17.38 -15.67 -9.06
C LYS A 29 16.80 -14.40 -8.40
N PRO A 30 17.19 -13.21 -8.84
CA PRO A 30 16.69 -11.95 -8.27
C PRO A 30 15.16 -11.86 -8.31
N VAL A 31 14.55 -11.34 -7.23
CA VAL A 31 13.14 -11.03 -7.12
C VAL A 31 12.92 -9.53 -7.30
N THR A 32 11.97 -9.12 -8.12
CA THR A 32 11.58 -7.72 -8.32
C THR A 32 10.29 -7.42 -7.58
N ILE A 33 10.30 -6.38 -6.76
CA ILE A 33 9.11 -5.81 -6.11
C ILE A 33 8.78 -4.51 -6.85
N VAL A 34 7.68 -4.52 -7.59
CA VAL A 34 7.16 -3.35 -8.28
C VAL A 34 6.33 -2.52 -7.30
N VAL A 35 6.70 -1.25 -7.14
CA VAL A 35 5.97 -0.23 -6.39
C VAL A 35 5.35 0.75 -7.39
N PRO A 36 4.02 0.81 -7.54
CA PRO A 36 3.36 1.60 -8.57
C PRO A 36 3.24 3.08 -8.21
N TYR A 37 4.10 3.58 -7.33
CA TYR A 37 4.12 4.96 -6.82
C TYR A 37 5.54 5.53 -6.82
N SER A 38 5.61 6.87 -6.72
CA SER A 38 6.89 7.58 -6.72
C SER A 38 7.78 7.19 -5.52
N PRO A 39 9.11 7.22 -5.69
CA PRO A 39 10.05 6.99 -4.60
C PRO A 39 9.82 7.93 -3.41
N GLY A 40 10.20 7.47 -2.20
CA GLY A 40 10.11 8.24 -0.96
C GLY A 40 8.73 8.22 -0.28
N GLY A 41 7.70 7.66 -0.93
CA GLY A 41 6.39 7.44 -0.33
C GLY A 41 6.38 6.23 0.63
N GLY A 42 5.25 6.03 1.33
CA GLY A 42 5.11 4.93 2.29
C GLY A 42 5.34 3.55 1.68
N SER A 43 4.80 3.29 0.47
CA SER A 43 4.99 2.01 -0.25
C SER A 43 6.46 1.75 -0.57
N ASP A 44 7.20 2.77 -1.00
CA ASP A 44 8.62 2.66 -1.31
C ASP A 44 9.45 2.38 -0.05
N ASN A 45 9.23 3.14 1.02
CA ASN A 45 9.93 2.97 2.30
C ASN A 45 9.72 1.58 2.89
N VAL A 46 8.47 1.09 2.93
CA VAL A 46 8.14 -0.26 3.40
C VAL A 46 8.80 -1.32 2.53
N SER A 47 8.69 -1.18 1.21
CA SER A 47 9.27 -2.15 0.26
C SER A 47 10.77 -2.25 0.43
N ARG A 48 11.51 -1.13 0.54
CA ARG A 48 12.96 -1.13 0.71
C ARG A 48 13.39 -1.72 2.06
N ALA A 49 12.69 -1.39 3.14
CA ALA A 49 12.99 -1.96 4.46
C ALA A 49 12.85 -3.49 4.46
N VAL A 50 11.75 -4.00 3.88
CA VAL A 50 11.48 -5.45 3.81
C VAL A 50 12.40 -6.14 2.79
N SER A 51 12.67 -5.52 1.62
CA SER A 51 13.53 -6.09 0.59
C SER A 51 14.94 -6.37 1.08
N LYS A 52 15.50 -5.50 1.94
CA LYS A 52 16.83 -5.71 2.53
C LYS A 52 16.85 -7.00 3.36
N HIS A 53 15.87 -7.17 4.26
CA HIS A 53 15.75 -8.39 5.06
C HIS A 53 15.55 -9.65 4.20
N LEU A 54 14.68 -9.57 3.18
CA LEU A 54 14.42 -10.68 2.27
C LEU A 54 15.67 -11.07 1.47
N ALA A 55 16.45 -10.09 1.01
CA ALA A 55 17.69 -10.36 0.28
C ALA A 55 18.70 -11.13 1.13
N GLU A 56 18.86 -10.74 2.40
CA GLU A 56 19.73 -11.44 3.36
C GLU A 56 19.22 -12.87 3.64
N LYS A 57 17.91 -13.02 3.89
CA LYS A 57 17.27 -14.29 4.20
C LYS A 57 17.33 -15.27 3.03
N TRP A 58 17.04 -14.81 1.82
CA TRP A 58 16.98 -15.65 0.61
C TRP A 58 18.33 -15.82 -0.08
N ARG A 59 19.33 -15.02 0.30
CA ARG A 59 20.65 -14.96 -0.39
C ARG A 59 20.51 -14.69 -1.88
N GLN A 60 19.50 -13.93 -2.24
CA GLN A 60 19.20 -13.47 -3.60
C GLN A 60 18.89 -11.97 -3.58
N PRO A 61 19.26 -11.22 -4.61
CA PRO A 61 18.88 -9.82 -4.71
C PRO A 61 17.34 -9.65 -4.69
N VAL A 62 16.84 -8.70 -3.91
CA VAL A 62 15.43 -8.27 -3.94
C VAL A 62 15.42 -6.80 -4.31
N VAL A 63 14.99 -6.51 -5.54
CA VAL A 63 15.07 -5.19 -6.15
C VAL A 63 13.71 -4.50 -6.08
N VAL A 64 13.70 -3.24 -5.63
CA VAL A 64 12.50 -2.39 -5.64
C VAL A 64 12.53 -1.53 -6.90
N GLU A 65 11.50 -1.69 -7.75
CA GLU A 65 11.29 -0.93 -8.98
C GLU A 65 10.08 0.00 -8.82
N ASN A 66 10.29 1.32 -8.89
CA ASN A 66 9.20 2.28 -8.85
C ASN A 66 8.67 2.53 -10.27
N LEU A 67 7.38 2.25 -10.52
CA LEU A 67 6.69 2.48 -11.79
C LEU A 67 5.41 3.29 -11.57
N PRO A 68 5.53 4.60 -11.31
CA PRO A 68 4.38 5.47 -11.07
C PRO A 68 3.58 5.75 -12.35
N GLY A 69 2.35 6.25 -12.17
CA GLY A 69 1.49 6.76 -13.23
C GLY A 69 0.11 6.12 -13.26
N ALA A 70 -0.87 6.85 -13.78
CA ALA A 70 -2.28 6.49 -13.83
C ALA A 70 -2.79 5.96 -12.46
N ASP A 71 -2.57 6.73 -11.40
CA ASP A 71 -2.96 6.40 -10.02
C ASP A 71 -2.36 5.06 -9.50
N GLY A 72 -1.26 4.58 -10.09
CA GLY A 72 -0.62 3.29 -9.77
C GLY A 72 -0.97 2.16 -10.74
N LEU A 73 -1.82 2.41 -11.73
CA LEU A 73 -2.26 1.36 -12.65
C LEU A 73 -1.14 0.91 -13.60
N ILE A 74 -0.16 1.78 -13.96
CA ILE A 74 0.95 1.40 -14.84
C ILE A 74 1.79 0.29 -14.22
N GLY A 75 2.27 0.49 -13.00
CA GLY A 75 3.06 -0.53 -12.27
C GLY A 75 2.24 -1.78 -11.97
N THR A 76 0.96 -1.63 -11.61
CA THR A 76 0.05 -2.74 -11.38
C THR A 76 -0.10 -3.61 -12.63
N ARG A 77 -0.34 -3.01 -13.81
CA ARG A 77 -0.44 -3.73 -15.11
C ARG A 77 0.86 -4.45 -15.49
N ARG A 78 2.03 -3.91 -15.11
CA ARG A 78 3.32 -4.59 -15.31
C ARG A 78 3.36 -5.93 -14.61
N VAL A 79 2.86 -6.00 -13.36
CA VAL A 79 2.81 -7.24 -12.59
C VAL A 79 1.69 -8.17 -13.09
N MET A 80 0.52 -7.66 -13.42
CA MET A 80 -0.60 -8.44 -13.98
C MET A 80 -0.18 -9.24 -15.24
N LYS A 81 0.79 -8.72 -16.02
CA LYS A 81 1.31 -9.36 -17.23
C LYS A 81 2.56 -10.20 -16.99
N SER A 82 3.04 -10.31 -15.75
CA SER A 82 4.25 -11.09 -15.44
C SER A 82 3.94 -12.57 -15.30
N ALA A 83 4.98 -13.40 -15.45
CA ALA A 83 4.87 -14.83 -15.21
C ALA A 83 4.45 -15.13 -13.76
N PRO A 84 3.60 -16.14 -13.52
CA PRO A 84 3.16 -16.52 -12.19
C PRO A 84 4.19 -17.41 -11.48
N ASP A 85 5.44 -16.96 -11.41
CA ASP A 85 6.57 -17.71 -10.85
C ASP A 85 7.11 -17.12 -9.52
N GLY A 86 6.53 -16.01 -9.04
CA GLY A 86 6.91 -15.33 -7.80
C GLY A 86 8.09 -14.37 -7.90
N TYR A 87 8.73 -14.23 -9.07
CA TYR A 87 9.88 -13.33 -9.25
C TYR A 87 9.53 -11.89 -9.58
N THR A 88 8.26 -11.62 -9.88
CA THR A 88 7.74 -10.25 -10.04
C THR A 88 6.52 -10.08 -9.14
N LEU A 89 6.65 -9.27 -8.11
CA LEU A 89 5.64 -9.04 -7.09
C LEU A 89 5.18 -7.58 -7.13
N LEU A 90 3.94 -7.33 -6.75
CA LEU A 90 3.39 -5.98 -6.59
C LEU A 90 3.32 -5.64 -5.11
N VAL A 91 3.80 -4.47 -4.71
CA VAL A 91 3.39 -3.84 -3.46
C VAL A 91 2.32 -2.81 -3.76
N SER A 92 1.14 -3.00 -3.21
CA SER A 92 0.03 -2.06 -3.38
C SER A 92 -0.54 -1.61 -2.02
N ILE A 93 -1.45 -0.66 -2.09
CA ILE A 93 -2.20 -0.03 -0.99
C ILE A 93 -3.70 -0.27 -1.22
N PRO A 94 -4.61 0.14 -0.32
CA PRO A 94 -6.05 -0.02 -0.51
C PRO A 94 -6.61 0.50 -1.84
N ALA A 95 -5.87 1.37 -2.54
CA ALA A 95 -6.22 1.85 -3.88
C ALA A 95 -6.51 0.72 -4.89
N ILE A 96 -5.91 -0.46 -4.74
CA ILE A 96 -6.14 -1.60 -5.64
C ILE A 96 -7.61 -2.06 -5.63
N ALA A 97 -8.32 -1.90 -4.52
CA ALA A 97 -9.75 -2.20 -4.43
C ALA A 97 -10.66 -1.12 -5.04
N ILE A 98 -10.08 0.07 -5.31
CA ILE A 98 -10.83 1.25 -5.77
C ILE A 98 -10.74 1.40 -7.29
N PHE A 99 -9.72 0.87 -7.95
CA PHE A 99 -9.44 1.10 -9.38
C PHE A 99 -10.67 0.91 -10.28
N LYS A 100 -11.48 -0.12 -10.04
CA LYS A 100 -12.69 -0.38 -10.83
C LYS A 100 -13.75 0.71 -10.73
N TYR A 101 -13.69 1.57 -9.70
CA TYR A 101 -14.64 2.67 -9.49
C TYR A 101 -14.09 4.03 -9.94
N THR A 102 -12.77 4.18 -9.99
CA THR A 102 -12.14 5.47 -10.31
C THR A 102 -11.50 5.50 -11.69
N ASN A 103 -11.40 4.36 -12.39
CA ASN A 103 -10.74 4.29 -13.69
C ASN A 103 -11.71 3.73 -14.74
N LYS A 104 -12.30 4.61 -15.55
CA LYS A 104 -13.26 4.25 -16.61
C LYS A 104 -12.65 3.39 -17.74
N ASN A 105 -11.31 3.41 -17.88
CA ASN A 105 -10.55 2.66 -18.88
C ASN A 105 -9.87 1.41 -18.30
N LEU A 106 -10.41 0.86 -17.22
CA LEU A 106 -9.90 -0.34 -16.61
C LEU A 106 -10.38 -1.57 -17.42
N ASP A 107 -9.47 -2.19 -18.15
CA ASP A 107 -9.78 -3.36 -18.98
C ASP A 107 -10.05 -4.60 -18.13
N VAL A 108 -9.29 -4.75 -17.03
CA VAL A 108 -9.32 -5.91 -16.12
C VAL A 108 -9.14 -5.42 -14.69
N ASP A 109 -10.04 -5.81 -13.79
CA ASP A 109 -9.88 -5.54 -12.36
C ASP A 109 -8.63 -6.30 -11.83
N PRO A 110 -7.61 -5.60 -11.30
CA PRO A 110 -6.41 -6.23 -10.79
C PRO A 110 -6.67 -7.36 -9.80
N LEU A 111 -7.71 -7.26 -8.98
CA LEU A 111 -8.07 -8.26 -7.98
C LEU A 111 -8.65 -9.55 -8.57
N THR A 112 -8.95 -9.60 -9.87
CA THR A 112 -9.34 -10.83 -10.57
C THR A 112 -8.15 -11.61 -11.12
N VAL A 113 -6.97 -10.98 -11.23
CA VAL A 113 -5.75 -11.56 -11.84
C VAL A 113 -4.52 -11.50 -10.94
N LEU A 114 -4.64 -10.91 -9.77
CA LEU A 114 -3.61 -10.87 -8.73
C LEU A 114 -4.13 -11.52 -7.44
N THR A 115 -3.29 -12.32 -6.82
CA THR A 115 -3.57 -12.98 -5.53
C THR A 115 -2.85 -12.24 -4.42
N PRO A 116 -3.52 -11.87 -3.30
CA PRO A 116 -2.86 -11.33 -2.12
C PRO A 116 -1.96 -12.40 -1.49
N VAL A 117 -0.77 -12.00 -1.05
CA VAL A 117 0.22 -12.91 -0.44
C VAL A 117 0.38 -12.61 1.05
N SER A 118 0.73 -11.38 1.39
CA SER A 118 0.90 -10.95 2.79
C SER A 118 0.86 -9.43 2.90
N MET A 119 0.38 -8.93 4.03
CA MET A 119 0.48 -7.52 4.40
C MET A 119 1.85 -7.25 5.01
N LEU A 120 2.61 -6.32 4.44
CA LEU A 120 3.94 -5.93 4.91
C LEU A 120 3.86 -5.09 6.19
N ALA A 121 3.07 -4.03 6.12
CA ALA A 121 2.90 -3.06 7.19
C ALA A 121 1.54 -2.37 7.08
N SER A 122 1.14 -1.70 8.15
CA SER A 122 -0.01 -0.80 8.19
C SER A 122 0.34 0.50 8.91
N GLY A 123 -0.48 1.52 8.69
CA GLY A 123 -0.33 2.79 9.38
C GLY A 123 -1.57 3.66 9.23
N PRO A 124 -1.73 4.67 10.10
CA PRO A 124 -2.87 5.57 10.04
C PRO A 124 -2.79 6.54 8.86
N THR A 125 -3.94 7.07 8.49
CA THR A 125 -4.02 8.30 7.71
C THR A 125 -3.95 9.52 8.62
N ALA A 126 -3.53 10.65 8.05
CA ALA A 126 -3.45 11.94 8.70
C ALA A 126 -4.10 13.02 7.84
N MET A 127 -4.75 13.98 8.49
CA MET A 127 -5.15 15.26 7.90
C MET A 127 -4.08 16.29 8.24
N VAL A 128 -3.50 16.93 7.23
CA VAL A 128 -2.39 17.85 7.42
C VAL A 128 -2.60 19.16 6.67
N VAL A 129 -2.08 20.21 7.28
CA VAL A 129 -2.06 21.58 6.71
C VAL A 129 -0.63 22.13 6.74
N LYS A 130 -0.40 23.29 6.16
CA LYS A 130 0.87 24.02 6.28
C LYS A 130 1.22 24.26 7.77
N GLY A 131 2.49 24.10 8.14
CA GLY A 131 2.90 24.19 9.54
C GLY A 131 2.64 25.56 10.19
N LYS A 132 2.95 26.64 9.47
CA LYS A 132 2.69 28.02 9.91
C LYS A 132 1.45 28.57 9.18
N THR A 133 0.29 28.42 9.80
CA THR A 133 -1.01 28.89 9.29
C THR A 133 -1.93 29.23 10.47
N GLU A 134 -3.02 29.94 10.22
CA GLU A 134 -4.08 30.17 11.21
C GLU A 134 -4.90 28.91 11.53
N ILE A 135 -4.78 27.85 10.71
CA ILE A 135 -5.46 26.56 10.90
C ILE A 135 -4.59 25.69 11.81
N GLN A 136 -4.90 25.64 13.09
CA GLN A 136 -4.17 24.85 14.09
C GLN A 136 -4.94 23.60 14.53
N THR A 137 -6.26 23.58 14.32
CA THR A 137 -7.18 22.51 14.71
C THR A 137 -8.20 22.22 13.59
N ILE A 138 -8.93 21.11 13.72
CA ILE A 138 -10.07 20.82 12.83
C ILE A 138 -11.17 21.88 12.95
N ALA A 139 -11.38 22.46 14.14
CA ALA A 139 -12.32 23.57 14.34
C ALA A 139 -11.90 24.81 13.55
N ASP A 140 -10.61 25.15 13.52
CA ASP A 140 -10.11 26.25 12.70
C ASP A 140 -10.29 25.99 11.21
N LEU A 141 -10.01 24.77 10.75
CA LEU A 141 -10.24 24.37 9.35
C LEU A 141 -11.71 24.60 8.96
N LYS A 142 -12.64 24.15 9.80
CA LYS A 142 -14.08 24.38 9.57
C LYS A 142 -14.40 25.86 9.51
N ARG A 143 -13.94 26.65 10.46
CA ARG A 143 -14.19 28.09 10.54
C ARG A 143 -13.66 28.82 9.30
N VAL A 144 -12.40 28.57 8.94
CA VAL A 144 -11.74 29.26 7.82
C VAL A 144 -12.39 28.90 6.49
N CYS A 145 -12.65 27.60 6.24
CA CYS A 145 -13.21 27.17 4.97
C CYS A 145 -14.72 27.46 4.83
N ALA A 146 -15.47 27.54 5.93
CA ALA A 146 -16.86 27.97 5.87
C ALA A 146 -17.00 29.46 5.52
N GLN A 147 -16.04 30.31 5.92
CA GLN A 147 -16.07 31.76 5.65
C GLN A 147 -15.54 32.13 4.27
N SER A 148 -14.74 31.30 3.64
CA SER A 148 -14.02 31.58 2.39
C SER A 148 -13.96 30.37 1.48
N SER A 149 -15.13 29.81 1.14
CA SER A 149 -15.25 28.59 0.32
C SER A 149 -14.46 28.62 -1.00
N ALA A 150 -14.31 29.80 -1.61
CA ALA A 150 -13.53 29.99 -2.84
C ALA A 150 -12.01 29.85 -2.67
N LYS A 151 -11.49 29.70 -1.44
CA LYS A 151 -10.05 29.68 -1.13
C LYS A 151 -9.55 28.38 -0.52
N CYS A 152 -10.43 27.48 -0.11
CA CYS A 152 -10.02 26.20 0.46
C CYS A 152 -10.01 25.10 -0.60
N SER A 153 -8.97 24.29 -0.55
CA SER A 153 -8.82 23.11 -1.37
C SER A 153 -8.27 21.95 -0.54
N TRP A 154 -8.53 20.73 -0.98
CA TRP A 154 -7.91 19.56 -0.38
C TRP A 154 -7.28 18.68 -1.47
N ALA A 155 -6.16 18.04 -1.14
CA ALA A 155 -5.41 17.20 -2.04
C ALA A 155 -5.60 15.73 -1.75
N SER A 156 -5.54 14.92 -2.82
CA SER A 156 -5.39 13.47 -2.78
C SER A 156 -4.29 13.06 -3.75
N GLY A 157 -3.45 12.11 -3.33
CA GLY A 157 -2.31 11.63 -4.12
C GLY A 157 -2.56 10.32 -4.86
N GLU A 158 -3.59 9.59 -4.49
CA GLU A 158 -4.00 8.30 -5.06
C GLU A 158 -5.47 7.99 -4.72
N PRO A 159 -6.10 6.98 -5.39
CA PRO A 159 -7.51 6.65 -5.18
C PRO A 159 -7.91 6.38 -3.72
N PHE A 160 -7.00 5.78 -2.93
CA PHE A 160 -7.25 5.55 -1.51
C PHE A 160 -7.44 6.85 -0.74
N THR A 161 -6.52 7.82 -0.90
CA THR A 161 -6.60 9.12 -0.22
C THR A 161 -7.72 10.00 -0.78
N LEU A 162 -8.12 9.80 -2.03
CA LEU A 162 -9.32 10.42 -2.60
C LEU A 162 -10.58 9.93 -1.86
N MET A 163 -10.74 8.63 -1.69
CA MET A 163 -11.90 8.05 -1.01
C MET A 163 -11.93 8.42 0.47
N ALA A 164 -10.81 8.21 1.20
CA ALA A 164 -10.69 8.58 2.60
C ALA A 164 -10.91 10.08 2.82
N GLY A 165 -10.28 10.92 1.98
CA GLY A 165 -10.41 12.36 2.03
C GLY A 165 -11.83 12.85 1.77
N SER A 166 -12.52 12.26 0.78
CA SER A 166 -13.93 12.58 0.52
C SER A 166 -14.81 12.30 1.72
N GLY A 167 -14.63 11.16 2.39
CA GLY A 167 -15.33 10.81 3.62
C GLY A 167 -15.03 11.79 4.76
N LEU A 168 -13.74 12.13 4.97
CA LEU A 168 -13.30 13.04 6.01
C LEU A 168 -13.82 14.46 5.78
N VAL A 169 -13.66 15.00 4.58
CA VAL A 169 -14.14 16.36 4.25
C VAL A 169 -15.66 16.45 4.33
N SER A 170 -16.38 15.37 3.93
CA SER A 170 -17.83 15.27 4.08
C SER A 170 -18.27 15.24 5.55
N SER A 171 -17.58 14.49 6.42
CA SER A 171 -17.90 14.44 7.85
C SER A 171 -17.74 15.80 8.55
N LEU A 172 -16.89 16.65 7.99
CA LEU A 172 -16.73 18.05 8.46
C LEU A 172 -17.80 19.01 7.92
N GLY A 173 -18.63 18.58 6.97
CA GLY A 173 -19.58 19.45 6.25
C GLY A 173 -18.92 20.41 5.29
N LEU A 174 -17.70 20.09 4.80
CA LEU A 174 -16.88 20.96 3.94
C LEU A 174 -16.78 20.47 2.48
N PHE A 175 -17.48 19.40 2.12
CA PHE A 175 -17.29 18.76 0.83
C PHE A 175 -17.61 19.70 -0.36
N GLU A 176 -18.68 20.49 -0.25
CA GLU A 176 -19.07 21.46 -1.29
C GLU A 176 -18.24 22.77 -1.21
N GLN A 177 -17.57 23.02 -0.09
CA GLN A 177 -16.78 24.23 0.15
C GLN A 177 -15.31 24.09 -0.23
N MET A 178 -14.82 22.86 -0.42
CA MET A 178 -13.41 22.60 -0.70
C MET A 178 -13.25 21.88 -2.03
N ALA A 179 -12.56 22.50 -2.98
CA ALA A 179 -12.21 21.82 -4.23
C ALA A 179 -11.20 20.69 -4.01
N ASN A 180 -11.43 19.53 -4.60
CA ASN A 180 -10.41 18.46 -4.63
C ASN A 180 -9.39 18.73 -5.74
N VAL A 181 -8.11 18.62 -5.40
CA VAL A 181 -6.99 18.67 -6.36
C VAL A 181 -6.29 17.31 -6.34
N ARG A 182 -6.28 16.63 -7.48
CA ARG A 182 -5.67 15.30 -7.64
C ARG A 182 -4.23 15.41 -8.06
N TYR A 183 -3.36 14.59 -7.45
CA TYR A 183 -1.93 14.50 -7.74
C TYR A 183 -1.56 13.07 -8.15
N ASN A 184 -0.54 12.94 -8.98
CA ASN A 184 0.06 11.64 -9.32
C ASN A 184 1.07 11.21 -8.25
N GLY A 185 0.60 11.03 -7.00
CA GLY A 185 1.41 10.64 -5.85
C GLY A 185 1.48 11.72 -4.78
N THR A 186 1.76 11.29 -3.55
CA THR A 186 1.70 12.12 -2.35
C THR A 186 2.79 13.21 -2.30
N SER A 187 3.99 12.96 -2.85
CA SER A 187 5.13 13.87 -2.70
C SER A 187 4.89 15.27 -3.29
N ALA A 188 4.23 15.34 -4.45
CA ALA A 188 3.87 16.63 -5.07
C ALA A 188 2.80 17.37 -4.25
N ALA A 189 1.80 16.66 -3.74
CA ALA A 189 0.77 17.22 -2.87
C ALA A 189 1.38 17.79 -1.57
N VAL A 190 2.34 17.08 -0.95
CA VAL A 190 3.08 17.54 0.23
C VAL A 190 3.80 18.86 -0.05
N ALA A 191 4.49 18.98 -1.19
CA ALA A 191 5.19 20.20 -1.57
C ALA A 191 4.23 21.39 -1.70
N ASP A 192 3.06 21.20 -2.31
CA ASP A 192 2.07 22.26 -2.51
C ASP A 192 1.37 22.67 -1.21
N VAL A 193 1.19 21.75 -0.26
CA VAL A 193 0.69 22.13 1.08
C VAL A 193 1.76 22.92 1.85
N ILE A 194 3.03 22.53 1.80
CA ILE A 194 4.13 23.28 2.40
C ILE A 194 4.21 24.70 1.78
N GLY A 195 4.06 24.80 0.45
CA GLY A 195 3.99 26.05 -0.28
C GLY A 195 2.79 26.93 0.10
N GLY A 196 1.70 26.31 0.58
CA GLY A 196 0.43 26.98 0.89
C GLY A 196 -0.49 27.12 -0.33
N HIS A 197 -0.23 26.38 -1.39
CA HIS A 197 -1.09 26.32 -2.59
C HIS A 197 -2.32 25.45 -2.36
N ILE A 198 -2.23 24.48 -1.47
CA ILE A 198 -3.31 23.59 -1.03
C ILE A 198 -3.52 23.78 0.48
N THR A 199 -4.79 23.84 0.88
CA THR A 199 -5.16 24.05 2.29
C THR A 199 -4.98 22.78 3.13
N LEU A 200 -5.47 21.64 2.64
CA LEU A 200 -5.55 20.38 3.37
C LEU A 200 -5.01 19.23 2.49
N LEU A 201 -4.24 18.32 3.09
CA LEU A 201 -3.91 17.03 2.49
C LEU A 201 -4.40 15.90 3.40
N VAL A 202 -5.02 14.89 2.81
CA VAL A 202 -5.30 13.60 3.46
C VAL A 202 -4.35 12.57 2.87
N THR A 203 -3.56 11.92 3.72
CA THR A 203 -2.55 10.95 3.26
C THR A 203 -2.14 9.97 4.36
N GLY A 204 -1.38 8.92 3.99
CA GLY A 204 -0.73 8.04 4.97
C GLY A 204 0.29 8.82 5.81
N ILE A 205 0.30 8.58 7.12
CA ILE A 205 1.11 9.34 8.09
C ILE A 205 2.60 9.31 7.77
N SER A 206 3.10 8.20 7.23
CA SER A 206 4.52 8.00 6.92
C SER A 206 5.09 9.04 5.95
N SER A 207 4.26 9.58 5.07
CA SER A 207 4.67 10.59 4.09
C SER A 207 4.79 11.99 4.69
N VAL A 208 4.21 12.25 5.86
CA VAL A 208 4.08 13.60 6.44
C VAL A 208 4.71 13.75 7.81
N ILE A 209 5.00 12.65 8.53
CA ILE A 209 5.56 12.72 9.88
C ILE A 209 6.92 13.42 9.95
N PRO A 210 7.86 13.27 8.98
CA PRO A 210 9.11 14.04 9.00
C PRO A 210 8.86 15.54 8.87
N HIS A 211 7.90 15.93 8.04
CA HIS A 211 7.52 17.33 7.81
C HIS A 211 6.77 17.93 9.01
N HIS A 212 5.99 17.12 9.73
CA HIS A 212 5.36 17.53 10.97
C HIS A 212 6.40 17.81 12.07
N LYS A 213 7.36 16.89 12.24
CA LYS A 213 8.46 17.03 13.21
C LYS A 213 9.35 18.24 12.91
N SER A 214 9.56 18.59 11.65
CA SER A 214 10.31 19.79 11.25
C SER A 214 9.50 21.08 11.32
N GLY A 215 8.19 21.00 11.58
CA GLY A 215 7.28 22.17 11.59
C GLY A 215 6.88 22.68 10.21
N ALA A 216 7.29 22.03 9.12
CA ALA A 216 6.89 22.40 7.75
C ALA A 216 5.40 22.11 7.49
N LEU A 217 4.88 21.01 8.06
CA LEU A 217 3.46 20.67 8.09
C LEU A 217 2.95 20.56 9.54
N ARG A 218 1.65 20.66 9.70
CA ARG A 218 0.94 20.35 10.94
C ARG A 218 -0.06 19.23 10.69
N ILE A 219 0.03 18.16 11.48
CA ILE A 219 -1.01 17.13 11.53
C ILE A 219 -2.12 17.63 12.43
N LEU A 220 -3.35 17.70 11.90
CA LEU A 220 -4.54 18.14 12.64
C LEU A 220 -5.21 16.98 13.38
N ALA A 221 -5.22 15.80 12.78
CA ALA A 221 -5.79 14.59 13.37
C ALA A 221 -5.31 13.33 12.63
N VAL A 222 -5.45 12.16 13.27
CA VAL A 222 -5.07 10.82 12.75
C VAL A 222 -6.18 9.80 12.89
N SER A 223 -6.14 8.71 12.10
CA SER A 223 -7.18 7.67 12.04
C SER A 223 -7.07 6.59 13.12
N THR A 224 -6.20 6.74 14.11
CA THR A 224 -6.02 5.75 15.18
C THR A 224 -7.15 5.80 16.21
N SER A 225 -7.40 4.69 16.91
CA SER A 225 -8.37 4.62 18.01
C SER A 225 -7.95 5.38 19.26
N GLY A 226 -6.64 5.64 19.44
CA GLY A 226 -6.06 6.45 20.51
C GLY A 226 -4.91 7.26 19.96
N ARG A 227 -4.47 8.27 20.72
CA ARG A 227 -3.34 9.13 20.32
C ARG A 227 -2.05 8.33 20.20
N LEU A 228 -1.23 8.72 19.24
CA LEU A 228 0.08 8.09 19.01
C LEU A 228 1.10 8.65 20.02
N PRO A 229 1.83 7.80 20.77
CA PRO A 229 2.82 8.28 21.76
C PRO A 229 3.91 9.16 21.17
N ALA A 230 4.24 9.00 19.89
CA ALA A 230 5.26 9.83 19.22
C ALA A 230 4.79 11.24 18.85
N ILE A 231 3.47 11.49 18.88
CA ILE A 231 2.83 12.79 18.61
C ILE A 231 1.61 12.96 19.54
N PRO A 232 1.81 13.03 20.86
CA PRO A 232 0.72 12.95 21.85
C PRO A 232 -0.25 14.15 21.80
N ASP A 233 0.19 15.27 21.24
CA ASP A 233 -0.62 16.47 21.06
C ASP A 233 -1.59 16.40 19.89
N VAL A 234 -1.42 15.41 18.98
CA VAL A 234 -2.29 15.24 17.82
C VAL A 234 -3.49 14.38 18.21
N PRO A 235 -4.73 14.89 18.07
CA PRO A 235 -5.94 14.13 18.37
C PRO A 235 -6.21 13.05 17.32
N THR A 236 -7.03 12.06 17.68
CA THR A 236 -7.65 11.14 16.73
C THR A 236 -8.79 11.83 15.97
N TYR A 237 -9.26 11.23 14.87
CA TYR A 237 -10.45 11.72 14.16
C TYR A 237 -11.67 11.77 15.07
N ALA A 238 -11.84 10.77 15.95
CA ALA A 238 -12.94 10.74 16.92
C ALA A 238 -12.84 11.90 17.94
N GLU A 239 -11.67 12.13 18.54
CA GLU A 239 -11.43 13.25 19.46
C GLU A 239 -11.60 14.62 18.78
N ALA A 240 -11.32 14.70 17.47
CA ALA A 240 -11.53 15.92 16.67
C ALA A 240 -13.00 16.12 16.23
N GLY A 241 -13.93 15.25 16.70
CA GLY A 241 -15.37 15.38 16.43
C GLY A 241 -15.82 14.94 15.05
N MET A 242 -15.01 14.11 14.35
CA MET A 242 -15.36 13.64 13.00
C MET A 242 -16.17 12.33 12.99
N GLY A 243 -16.45 11.74 14.17
CA GLY A 243 -17.15 10.47 14.28
C GLY A 243 -16.35 9.29 13.71
N GLU A 244 -17.06 8.20 13.38
CA GLU A 244 -16.45 7.08 12.67
C GLU A 244 -16.33 7.41 11.18
N VAL A 245 -15.10 7.52 10.70
CA VAL A 245 -14.80 7.66 9.28
C VAL A 245 -14.21 6.34 8.79
N GLU A 246 -14.95 5.72 7.89
CA GLU A 246 -14.59 4.42 7.33
C GLU A 246 -13.45 4.53 6.32
N PHE A 247 -12.76 3.40 6.08
CA PHE A 247 -11.73 3.27 5.06
C PHE A 247 -10.54 4.23 5.23
N THR A 248 -10.13 4.47 6.48
CA THR A 248 -9.02 5.36 6.80
C THR A 248 -7.73 4.64 7.21
N ASN A 249 -7.73 3.30 7.30
CA ASN A 249 -6.54 2.53 7.57
C ASN A 249 -5.77 2.24 6.29
N ASN A 250 -4.54 2.71 6.24
CA ASN A 250 -3.64 2.41 5.14
C ASN A 250 -2.85 1.12 5.45
N TRP A 251 -2.72 0.25 4.46
CA TRP A 251 -1.87 -0.92 4.51
C TRP A 251 -1.01 -1.01 3.24
N TYR A 252 0.09 -1.76 3.34
CA TYR A 252 1.01 -2.06 2.26
C TYR A 252 1.05 -3.58 2.11
N GLY A 253 0.55 -4.09 0.99
CA GLY A 253 0.38 -5.53 0.77
C GLY A 253 1.09 -6.02 -0.47
N VAL A 254 1.63 -7.23 -0.38
CA VAL A 254 2.26 -7.94 -1.51
C VAL A 254 1.22 -8.77 -2.23
N PHE A 255 1.22 -8.66 -3.55
CA PHE A 255 0.42 -9.46 -4.48
C PHE A 255 1.33 -10.16 -5.48
N ALA A 256 0.91 -11.33 -5.91
CA ALA A 256 1.54 -12.10 -7.00
C ALA A 256 0.52 -12.34 -8.13
N PRO A 257 0.94 -12.58 -9.38
CA PRO A 257 0.05 -13.02 -10.45
C PRO A 257 -0.71 -14.28 -10.07
N ASN A 258 -1.97 -14.39 -10.49
CA ASN A 258 -2.75 -15.61 -10.30
C ASN A 258 -2.05 -16.80 -10.96
N GLY A 259 -2.12 -17.96 -10.32
CA GLY A 259 -1.40 -19.16 -10.76
C GLY A 259 0.02 -19.29 -10.17
N THR A 260 0.50 -18.30 -9.41
CA THR A 260 1.76 -18.46 -8.63
C THR A 260 1.61 -19.64 -7.67
N PRO A 261 2.54 -20.63 -7.70
CA PRO A 261 2.44 -21.83 -6.88
C PRO A 261 2.31 -21.53 -5.39
N ASP A 262 1.49 -22.32 -4.68
CA ASP A 262 1.26 -22.12 -3.24
C ASP A 262 2.55 -22.24 -2.42
N ALA A 263 3.46 -23.14 -2.82
CA ALA A 263 4.77 -23.27 -2.17
C ALA A 263 5.60 -21.97 -2.28
N VAL A 264 5.55 -21.29 -3.44
CA VAL A 264 6.23 -20.01 -3.67
C VAL A 264 5.59 -18.90 -2.82
N LYS A 265 4.26 -18.78 -2.85
CA LYS A 265 3.52 -17.80 -2.02
C LYS A 265 3.81 -17.99 -0.53
N LYS A 266 3.92 -19.25 -0.09
CA LYS A 266 4.27 -19.58 1.31
C LYS A 266 5.66 -19.07 1.67
N VAL A 267 6.69 -19.30 0.84
CA VAL A 267 8.06 -18.79 1.07
C VAL A 267 8.07 -17.28 1.14
N ILE A 268 7.32 -16.60 0.27
CA ILE A 268 7.20 -15.13 0.27
C ILE A 268 6.55 -14.66 1.57
N ALA A 269 5.40 -15.24 1.96
CA ALA A 269 4.68 -14.86 3.17
C ALA A 269 5.51 -15.10 4.44
N GLU A 270 6.22 -16.24 4.54
CA GLU A 270 7.12 -16.56 5.66
C GLU A 270 8.33 -15.58 5.72
N GLY A 271 8.84 -15.18 4.56
CA GLY A 271 9.88 -14.16 4.46
C GLY A 271 9.39 -12.83 5.03
N ILE A 272 8.21 -12.39 4.62
CA ILE A 272 7.59 -11.15 5.09
C ILE A 272 7.27 -11.21 6.59
N ALA A 273 6.73 -12.32 7.07
CA ALA A 273 6.47 -12.54 8.50
C ALA A 273 7.76 -12.50 9.35
N SER A 274 8.89 -12.98 8.78
CA SER A 274 10.21 -12.86 9.39
C SER A 274 10.68 -11.39 9.41
N ALA A 275 10.52 -10.65 8.31
CA ALA A 275 10.87 -9.24 8.22
C ALA A 275 10.11 -8.37 9.24
N ALA A 276 8.84 -8.67 9.47
CA ALA A 276 8.03 -7.95 10.46
C ALA A 276 8.54 -8.06 11.90
N LYS A 277 9.31 -9.12 12.20
CA LYS A 277 9.93 -9.36 13.52
C LYS A 277 11.37 -8.84 13.60
N ASP A 278 11.94 -8.38 12.49
CA ASP A 278 13.33 -7.92 12.44
C ASP A 278 13.45 -6.52 13.08
N PRO A 279 14.32 -6.36 14.11
CA PRO A 279 14.59 -5.05 14.69
C PRO A 279 15.07 -4.01 13.66
N ALA A 280 15.82 -4.40 12.64
CA ALA A 280 16.31 -3.48 11.61
C ALA A 280 15.16 -2.92 10.77
N VAL A 281 14.15 -3.74 10.44
CA VAL A 281 12.92 -3.29 9.77
C VAL A 281 12.13 -2.34 10.67
N ASN A 282 12.00 -2.68 11.96
CA ASN A 282 11.30 -1.84 12.94
C ASN A 282 11.99 -0.49 13.15
N GLN A 283 13.34 -0.44 13.12
CA GLN A 283 14.11 0.81 13.20
C GLN A 283 13.85 1.76 12.02
N VAL A 284 13.53 1.22 10.84
CA VAL A 284 13.18 2.02 9.65
C VAL A 284 11.71 2.46 9.69
N LEU A 285 10.80 1.55 10.03
CA LEU A 285 9.35 1.80 9.94
C LEU A 285 8.78 2.55 11.16
N GLY A 286 9.34 2.32 12.35
CA GLY A 286 8.88 2.94 13.59
C GLY A 286 8.88 4.48 13.57
N PRO A 287 9.97 5.17 13.16
CA PRO A 287 10.02 6.62 13.01
C PRO A 287 8.99 7.19 12.01
N LEU A 288 8.52 6.34 11.06
CA LEU A 288 7.48 6.66 10.09
C LEU A 288 6.06 6.37 10.61
N LEU A 289 5.94 5.91 11.86
CA LEU A 289 4.68 5.50 12.50
C LEU A 289 3.96 4.40 11.72
N LEU A 290 4.73 3.51 11.11
CA LEU A 290 4.26 2.30 10.46
C LEU A 290 4.49 1.09 11.36
N THR A 291 3.49 0.21 11.43
CA THR A 291 3.56 -1.05 12.17
C THR A 291 3.83 -2.18 11.17
N PRO A 292 4.98 -2.89 11.27
CA PRO A 292 5.18 -4.13 10.53
C PRO A 292 4.11 -5.16 10.90
N VAL A 293 3.56 -5.88 9.92
CA VAL A 293 2.45 -6.83 10.13
C VAL A 293 2.88 -8.26 9.84
N GLY A 294 3.36 -8.56 8.64
CA GLY A 294 3.75 -9.91 8.25
C GLY A 294 2.58 -10.91 8.36
N SER A 295 1.42 -10.55 7.80
CA SER A 295 0.20 -11.35 7.93
C SER A 295 0.28 -12.68 7.20
N SER A 296 -0.57 -13.63 7.60
CA SER A 296 -0.87 -14.78 6.75
C SER A 296 -1.60 -14.34 5.46
N THR A 297 -1.55 -15.17 4.43
CA THR A 297 -2.32 -14.95 3.19
C THR A 297 -3.83 -14.91 3.49
N ALA A 298 -4.30 -15.76 4.39
CA ALA A 298 -5.72 -15.81 4.77
C ALA A 298 -6.19 -14.51 5.45
N ASP A 299 -5.40 -13.97 6.39
CA ASP A 299 -5.72 -12.72 7.09
C ASP A 299 -5.73 -11.53 6.14
N PHE A 300 -4.75 -11.48 5.21
CA PHE A 300 -4.71 -10.42 4.23
C PHE A 300 -5.88 -10.50 3.24
N THR A 301 -6.23 -11.71 2.79
CA THR A 301 -7.41 -11.93 1.94
C THR A 301 -8.69 -11.49 2.65
N ALA A 302 -8.84 -11.82 3.93
CA ALA A 302 -10.00 -11.39 4.72
C ALA A 302 -10.06 -9.86 4.89
N THR A 303 -8.91 -9.21 5.09
CA THR A 303 -8.82 -7.74 5.15
C THR A 303 -9.25 -7.12 3.82
N LEU A 304 -8.70 -7.60 2.71
CA LEU A 304 -9.04 -7.13 1.37
C LEU A 304 -10.54 -7.30 1.05
N ALA A 305 -11.14 -8.42 1.44
CA ALA A 305 -12.56 -8.66 1.25
C ALA A 305 -13.45 -7.68 2.05
N ARG A 306 -13.04 -7.30 3.27
CA ARG A 306 -13.73 -6.26 4.05
C ARG A 306 -13.61 -4.90 3.38
N ASP A 307 -12.40 -4.56 2.90
CA ASP A 307 -12.14 -3.29 2.21
C ASP A 307 -12.96 -3.19 0.92
N GLN A 308 -13.03 -4.25 0.11
CA GLN A 308 -13.84 -4.28 -1.10
C GLN A 308 -15.33 -3.98 -0.82
N LYS A 309 -15.91 -4.57 0.24
CA LYS A 309 -17.30 -4.29 0.65
C LYS A 309 -17.48 -2.84 1.08
N THR A 310 -16.51 -2.29 1.81
CA THR A 310 -16.54 -0.88 2.24
C THR A 310 -16.43 0.05 1.04
N VAL A 311 -15.49 -0.22 0.14
CA VAL A 311 -15.29 0.54 -1.09
C VAL A 311 -16.55 0.52 -1.98
N GLU A 312 -17.17 -0.64 -2.17
CA GLU A 312 -18.40 -0.78 -2.96
C GLU A 312 -19.51 0.15 -2.43
N ARG A 313 -19.69 0.20 -1.12
CA ARG A 313 -20.67 1.07 -0.46
C ARG A 313 -20.30 2.56 -0.55
N LEU A 314 -19.01 2.90 -0.49
CA LEU A 314 -18.55 4.29 -0.55
C LEU A 314 -18.37 4.83 -1.97
N ALA A 315 -18.25 3.96 -2.97
CA ALA A 315 -17.95 4.37 -4.34
C ALA A 315 -19.00 5.33 -4.94
N SER A 316 -20.28 5.18 -4.53
CA SER A 316 -21.35 6.09 -4.95
C SER A 316 -21.20 7.53 -4.42
N LYS A 317 -20.33 7.74 -3.42
CA LYS A 317 -20.06 9.04 -2.80
C LYS A 317 -18.77 9.70 -3.31
N LEU A 318 -18.06 9.05 -4.24
CA LEU A 318 -16.87 9.65 -4.84
C LEU A 318 -17.24 10.86 -5.70
N PRO A 319 -16.39 11.91 -5.72
CA PRO A 319 -16.58 13.02 -6.64
C PRO A 319 -16.64 12.50 -8.07
N ALA A 320 -17.63 12.96 -8.83
CA ALA A 320 -17.63 12.70 -10.26
C ALA A 320 -16.37 13.31 -10.90
N ASP A 321 -15.71 12.57 -11.79
CA ASP A 321 -14.64 13.14 -12.61
C ASP A 321 -15.24 14.29 -13.43
N LYS A 322 -14.82 15.52 -13.10
CA LYS A 322 -15.15 16.72 -13.89
C LYS A 322 -14.22 16.83 -15.07
#